data_4cead082242f8a1615773f539e0218d4
#
_entry.id   4cead082242f8a1615773f539e0218d4
#
_cell.length_a   1.000
_cell.length_b   1.000
_cell.length_c   1.000
_cell.angle_alpha   90.00
_cell.angle_beta   90.00
_cell.angle_gamma   90.00
#
_symmetry.space_group_name_H-M   'P 1'
#
loop_
_entity.id
_entity.type
_entity.pdbx_description
1 polymer ?
#
loop_
_entity_poly.entity_id
_entity_poly.type
_entity_poly.pdbx_seq_one_letter_code
_entity_poly.pdbx_strand_id
1 'polypeptide(L)'
;MIYRPEYDMKVVGQNLKRLRVAKNLSVDDVREYLCFGSVQAIYKYEKGKSYPQADTMFALMELYEANLYDIIKDHEEDEQSSSVHIMEYNLAA
;
A
#
# COMPACT_ATOMS: atom_id res chain seq x y z
N MET A 1 25.77 -11.06 -12.95
CA MET A 1 25.66 -10.74 -11.53
C MET A 1 24.23 -10.45 -11.15
N ILE A 2 23.78 -10.95 -10.01
CA ILE A 2 22.41 -10.77 -9.57
C ILE A 2 22.40 -9.75 -8.43
N TYR A 3 21.58 -8.71 -8.57
CA TYR A 3 21.47 -7.68 -7.57
C TYR A 3 20.15 -7.82 -6.82
N ARG A 4 20.23 -7.69 -5.49
CA ARG A 4 19.03 -7.67 -4.66
C ARG A 4 18.36 -6.30 -4.77
N PRO A 5 17.04 -6.22 -5.04
CA PRO A 5 16.36 -4.94 -5.02
C PRO A 5 16.36 -4.33 -3.62
N GLU A 6 16.33 -3.02 -3.56
CA GLU A 6 16.16 -2.30 -2.31
C GLU A 6 14.75 -1.71 -2.26
N TYR A 7 14.16 -1.72 -1.07
CA TYR A 7 12.81 -1.21 -0.88
C TYR A 7 12.83 -0.08 0.14
N ASP A 8 12.01 0.94 -0.11
CA ASP A 8 11.89 2.08 0.78
C ASP A 8 10.66 1.88 1.69
N MET A 9 10.91 1.72 2.99
CA MET A 9 9.86 1.46 3.96
C MET A 9 8.81 2.58 4.00
N LYS A 10 9.21 3.83 3.74
CA LYS A 10 8.28 4.95 3.68
C LYS A 10 7.35 4.84 2.47
N VAL A 11 7.89 4.44 1.34
CA VAL A 11 7.09 4.23 0.13
C VAL A 11 6.09 3.10 0.36
N VAL A 12 6.54 2.01 0.95
CA VAL A 12 5.64 0.89 1.29
C VAL A 12 4.53 1.37 2.21
N GLY A 13 4.86 2.14 3.24
CA GLY A 13 3.86 2.66 4.17
C GLY A 13 2.84 3.58 3.51
N GLN A 14 3.30 4.47 2.65
CA GLN A 14 2.42 5.36 1.89
C GLN A 14 1.48 4.55 0.99
N ASN A 15 2.00 3.51 0.37
CA ASN A 15 1.20 2.64 -0.49
C ASN A 15 0.13 1.90 0.31
N LEU A 16 0.50 1.38 1.48
CA LEU A 16 -0.47 0.70 2.35
C LEU A 16 -1.60 1.65 2.75
N LYS A 17 -1.27 2.88 3.11
CA LYS A 17 -2.29 3.87 3.46
C LYS A 17 -3.19 4.19 2.27
N ARG A 18 -2.59 4.42 1.11
CA ARG A 18 -3.36 4.75 -0.08
C ARG A 18 -4.31 3.62 -0.46
N LEU A 19 -3.83 2.38 -0.40
CA LEU A 19 -4.66 1.21 -0.70
C LEU A 19 -5.82 1.08 0.28
N ARG A 20 -5.55 1.32 1.57
CA ARG A 20 -6.60 1.30 2.58
C ARG A 20 -7.67 2.35 2.29
N VAL A 21 -7.25 3.57 2.03
CA VAL A 21 -8.18 4.67 1.75
C VAL A 21 -8.98 4.39 0.48
N ALA A 22 -8.33 3.82 -0.53
CA ALA A 22 -9.01 3.49 -1.79
C ALA A 22 -10.11 2.45 -1.59
N LYS A 23 -10.01 1.62 -0.56
CA LYS A 23 -11.05 0.63 -0.21
C LYS A 23 -12.06 1.20 0.78
N ASN A 24 -11.96 2.47 1.13
CA ASN A 24 -12.83 3.11 2.12
C ASN A 24 -12.77 2.45 3.50
N LEU A 25 -11.60 1.94 3.86
CA LEU A 25 -11.40 1.28 5.15
C LEU A 25 -10.75 2.24 6.14
N SER A 26 -11.26 2.27 7.37
CA SER A 26 -10.60 2.98 8.45
C SER A 26 -9.44 2.15 8.98
N VAL A 27 -8.57 2.77 9.75
CA VAL A 27 -7.49 2.05 10.43
C VAL A 27 -8.08 0.99 11.37
N ASP A 28 -9.20 1.31 12.03
CA ASP A 28 -9.85 0.37 12.93
C ASP A 28 -10.45 -0.82 12.18
N ASP A 29 -10.97 -0.61 10.98
CA ASP A 29 -11.46 -1.70 10.13
C ASP A 29 -10.34 -2.70 9.84
N VAL A 30 -9.15 -2.19 9.54
CA VAL A 30 -7.98 -3.02 9.27
C VAL A 30 -7.52 -3.73 10.55
N ARG A 31 -7.55 -3.02 11.68
CA ARG A 31 -7.25 -3.64 12.99
C ARG A 31 -8.16 -4.83 13.26
N GLU A 32 -9.46 -4.68 13.05
CA GLU A 32 -10.41 -5.78 13.24
C GLU A 32 -10.11 -6.94 12.32
N TYR A 33 -9.85 -6.66 11.05
CA TYR A 33 -9.55 -7.69 10.07
C TYR A 33 -8.32 -8.49 10.46
N LEU A 34 -7.28 -7.79 10.97
CA LEU A 34 -6.03 -8.43 11.37
C LEU A 34 -6.10 -9.05 12.77
N CYS A 35 -7.19 -8.82 13.49
CA CYS A 35 -7.35 -9.28 14.88
C CYS A 35 -6.29 -8.71 15.82
N PHE A 36 -5.88 -7.47 15.57
CA PHE A 36 -4.91 -6.78 16.43
C PHE A 36 -5.61 -6.17 17.65
N GLY A 37 -4.87 -6.06 18.75
CA GLY A 37 -5.39 -5.46 19.98
C GLY A 37 -5.45 -3.95 19.93
N SER A 38 -4.70 -3.29 19.03
CA SER A 38 -4.70 -1.83 18.91
C SER A 38 -4.34 -1.42 17.50
N VAL A 39 -4.57 -0.14 17.17
CA VAL A 39 -4.27 0.42 15.85
C VAL A 39 -2.81 0.84 15.68
N GLN A 40 -2.02 0.78 16.74
CA GLN A 40 -0.67 1.34 16.73
C GLN A 40 0.24 0.71 15.69
N ALA A 41 0.16 -0.61 15.53
CA ALA A 41 1.00 -1.32 14.54
C ALA A 41 0.67 -0.83 13.12
N ILE A 42 -0.60 -0.64 12.82
CA ILE A 42 -1.04 -0.21 11.49
C ILE A 42 -0.52 1.19 11.19
N TYR A 43 -0.60 2.09 12.15
CA TYR A 43 -0.02 3.44 11.99
C TYR A 43 1.49 3.37 11.75
N LYS A 44 2.19 2.48 12.45
CA LYS A 44 3.64 2.33 12.24
C LYS A 44 3.95 1.83 10.82
N TYR A 45 3.15 0.91 10.31
CA TYR A 45 3.32 0.45 8.93
C TYR A 45 3.12 1.61 7.96
N GLU A 46 2.04 2.37 8.12
CA GLU A 46 1.70 3.44 7.18
C GLU A 46 2.65 4.62 7.26
N LYS A 47 3.27 4.84 8.41
CA LYS A 47 4.28 5.89 8.59
C LYS A 47 5.68 5.47 8.15
N GLY A 48 5.84 4.23 7.72
CA GLY A 48 7.14 3.73 7.29
C GLY A 48 8.12 3.51 8.43
N LYS A 49 7.61 3.17 9.62
CA LYS A 49 8.45 2.94 10.78
C LYS A 49 8.75 1.46 11.00
N SER A 50 7.93 0.58 10.46
CA SER A 50 8.17 -0.86 10.53
C SER A 50 7.45 -1.55 9.38
N TYR A 51 7.93 -2.72 9.00
CA TYR A 51 7.25 -3.57 8.04
C TYR A 51 6.29 -4.50 8.79
N PRO A 52 5.14 -4.82 8.18
CA PRO A 52 4.35 -5.94 8.68
C PRO A 52 5.14 -7.23 8.58
N GLN A 53 4.88 -8.16 9.48
CA GLN A 53 5.39 -9.52 9.32
C GLN A 53 4.81 -10.12 8.03
N ALA A 54 5.46 -11.16 7.52
CA ALA A 54 5.12 -11.71 6.21
C ALA A 54 3.64 -12.10 6.10
N ASP A 55 3.10 -12.79 7.09
CA ASP A 55 1.70 -13.21 7.07
C ASP A 55 0.74 -12.02 7.16
N THR A 56 1.09 -11.01 7.95
CA THR A 56 0.30 -9.77 8.02
C THR A 56 0.32 -9.05 6.69
N MET A 57 1.47 -8.97 6.04
CA MET A 57 1.58 -8.34 4.73
C MET A 57 0.72 -9.07 3.70
N PHE A 58 0.76 -10.41 3.71
CA PHE A 58 -0.05 -11.20 2.78
C PHE A 58 -1.55 -10.96 3.02
N ALA A 59 -1.97 -10.88 4.28
CA ALA A 59 -3.35 -10.60 4.63
C ALA A 59 -3.78 -9.20 4.14
N LEU A 60 -2.90 -8.21 4.29
CA LEU A 60 -3.17 -6.85 3.81
C LEU A 60 -3.28 -6.82 2.29
N MET A 61 -2.41 -7.55 1.59
CA MET A 61 -2.47 -7.62 0.13
C MET A 61 -3.78 -8.24 -0.34
N GLU A 62 -4.27 -9.26 0.35
CA GLU A 62 -5.58 -9.84 0.04
C GLU A 62 -6.70 -8.85 0.32
N LEU A 63 -6.68 -8.21 1.47
CA LEU A 63 -7.72 -7.26 1.86
C LEU A 63 -7.80 -6.10 0.86
N TYR A 64 -6.66 -5.58 0.44
CA TYR A 64 -6.57 -4.43 -0.47
C TYR A 64 -6.61 -4.85 -1.95
N GLU A 65 -6.64 -6.15 -2.22
CA GLU A 65 -6.55 -6.68 -3.58
C GLU A 65 -5.34 -6.11 -4.33
N ALA A 66 -4.20 -6.11 -3.63
CA ALA A 66 -2.97 -5.50 -4.11
C ALA A 66 -1.94 -6.57 -4.44
N ASN A 67 -1.18 -6.33 -5.50
CA ASN A 67 -0.03 -7.16 -5.84
C ASN A 67 1.25 -6.54 -5.27
N LEU A 68 2.38 -7.21 -5.46
CA LEU A 68 3.66 -6.74 -4.95
C LEU A 68 3.99 -5.34 -5.48
N TYR A 69 3.73 -5.10 -6.74
CA TYR A 69 4.00 -3.80 -7.38
C TYR A 69 3.25 -2.66 -6.70
N ASP A 70 1.99 -2.91 -6.34
CA ASP A 70 1.17 -1.91 -5.65
C ASP A 70 1.77 -1.53 -4.31
N ILE A 71 2.48 -2.45 -3.69
CA ILE A 71 3.08 -2.25 -2.37
C ILE A 71 4.41 -1.52 -2.45
N ILE A 72 5.27 -1.86 -3.42
CA ILE A 72 6.66 -1.42 -3.41
C ILE A 72 6.96 -0.24 -4.33
N LYS A 73 6.12 0.04 -5.32
CA LYS A 73 6.40 1.06 -6.32
C LYS A 73 6.13 2.46 -5.78
N ASP A 74 7.01 3.40 -6.13
CA ASP A 74 6.79 4.80 -5.77
C ASP A 74 5.73 5.40 -6.69
N HIS A 75 4.52 5.50 -6.16
CA HIS A 75 3.37 5.98 -6.92
C HIS A 75 3.26 7.51 -6.98
N GLU A 76 4.06 8.23 -6.21
CA GLU A 76 4.08 9.69 -6.30
C GLU A 76 4.54 10.16 -7.67
N GLU A 77 5.62 9.55 -8.19
CA GLU A 77 6.08 9.82 -9.56
C GLU A 77 5.05 9.35 -10.57
N ASP A 78 4.48 8.18 -10.35
CA ASP A 78 3.51 7.59 -11.25
C ASP A 78 2.19 8.33 -11.26
N GLU A 79 1.79 8.89 -10.14
CA GLU A 79 0.53 9.63 -10.07
C GLU A 79 0.51 10.82 -11.01
N GLN A 80 1.64 11.50 -11.18
CA GLN A 80 1.72 12.61 -12.13
C GLN A 80 1.60 12.13 -13.56
N SER A 81 2.26 11.02 -13.89
CA SER A 81 2.15 10.39 -15.21
C SER A 81 0.78 9.73 -15.39
N SER A 82 0.31 9.08 -14.34
CA SER A 82 -0.95 8.34 -14.37
C SER A 82 -2.16 9.25 -14.55
N SER A 83 -2.12 10.44 -13.98
CA SER A 83 -3.24 11.37 -14.11
C SER A 83 -3.50 11.73 -15.57
N VAL A 84 -2.42 12.04 -16.30
CA VAL A 84 -2.53 12.33 -17.73
C VAL A 84 -2.96 11.10 -18.49
N HIS A 85 -2.39 9.97 -18.14
CA HIS A 85 -2.66 8.70 -18.81
C HIS A 85 -4.10 8.26 -18.61
N ILE A 86 -4.62 8.41 -17.40
CA ILE A 86 -6.00 8.07 -17.08
C ILE A 86 -6.97 8.96 -17.83
N MET A 87 -6.65 10.24 -17.97
CA MET A 87 -7.48 11.16 -18.74
C MET A 87 -7.53 10.77 -20.21
N GLU A 88 -6.39 10.41 -20.78
CA GLU A 88 -6.34 9.92 -22.16
C GLU A 88 -7.16 8.65 -22.33
N TYR A 89 -7.05 7.75 -21.38
CA TYR A 89 -7.77 6.49 -21.41
C TYR A 89 -9.28 6.71 -21.35
N ASN A 90 -9.71 7.62 -20.49
CA ASN A 90 -11.12 7.94 -20.35
C ASN A 90 -11.68 8.60 -21.59
N LEU A 91 -10.87 9.41 -22.25
CA LEU A 91 -11.28 10.04 -23.52
C LEU A 91 -11.39 9.05 -24.64
N ALA A 92 -10.57 7.99 -24.59
CA ALA A 92 -10.62 6.93 -25.60
C ALA A 92 -11.80 5.98 -25.39
N ALA A 93 -12.30 5.92 -24.17
CA ALA A 93 -13.44 5.07 -23.87
C ALA A 93 -14.74 5.76 -24.22
#